data_5da576a0ac589a3abc2054137684648f
#
_entry.id   5da576a0ac589a3abc2054137684648f
#
_cell.length_a   1.000
_cell.length_b   1.000
_cell.length_c   1.000
_cell.angle_alpha   90.00
_cell.angle_beta   90.00
_cell.angle_gamma   90.00
#
_symmetry.space_group_name_H-M   'P 1'
#
loop_
_entity.id
_entity.type
_entity.pdbx_description
1 polymer ?
#
loop_
_entity_poly.entity_id
_entity_poly.type
_entity_poly.pdbx_seq_one_letter_code
_entity_poly.pdbx_strand_id
1 'polypeptide(L)'
;MTGGIHIEGLTKRYGEGDTAVDALKGVDMKVAPGEVVGLIGPSGSGKSTLLKCLGAVIEPTSGRMTLGDQVIYDNGWKIRDLRELRRDRIGFVFQAPYLIPFLDVTDNVALLPMLAGVPNAEARKRALDLLTALDVHHRAKAMPSQLSGGEQQRVAIARGLVNRPPVILADEPTAPLDSERALAVIRILNDMARQFETAIIVVTHDEKIIPTFKRIYHIRDGVTHEEAGDGRGFE
;
A
#
# COMPACT_ATOMS: atom_id res chain seq x y z
N MET A 1 -3.13 -1.88 -18.83
CA MET A 1 -3.25 -0.59 -18.08
C MET A 1 -1.87 -0.33 -17.50
N THR A 2 -1.26 0.78 -17.82
CA THR A 2 0.02 1.17 -17.22
C THR A 2 -0.23 1.42 -15.73
N GLY A 3 0.45 0.66 -14.87
CA GLY A 3 0.41 0.84 -13.41
C GLY A 3 1.17 2.12 -13.02
N GLY A 4 1.27 2.37 -11.71
CA GLY A 4 2.02 3.49 -11.17
C GLY A 4 1.12 4.61 -10.66
N ILE A 5 1.73 5.53 -9.90
CA ILE A 5 1.04 6.70 -9.33
C ILE A 5 1.89 7.95 -9.53
N HIS A 6 1.25 9.05 -9.89
CA HIS A 6 1.85 10.36 -10.02
C HIS A 6 1.05 11.39 -9.23
N ILE A 7 1.72 12.16 -8.41
CA ILE A 7 1.18 13.16 -7.49
C ILE A 7 1.89 14.48 -7.77
N GLU A 8 1.13 15.54 -7.95
CA GLU A 8 1.62 16.87 -8.30
C GLU A 8 1.00 17.92 -7.36
N GLY A 9 1.85 18.60 -6.59
CA GLY A 9 1.47 19.71 -5.73
C GLY A 9 0.37 19.39 -4.72
N LEU A 10 0.33 18.15 -4.18
CA LEU A 10 -0.77 17.72 -3.31
C LEU A 10 -0.72 18.41 -1.97
N THR A 11 -1.81 19.07 -1.58
CA THR A 11 -1.94 19.74 -0.28
C THR A 11 -3.04 19.12 0.57
N LYS A 12 -2.89 19.24 1.89
CA LYS A 12 -3.97 18.93 2.82
C LYS A 12 -3.94 19.86 4.02
N ARG A 13 -5.00 20.62 4.16
CA ARG A 13 -5.25 21.50 5.29
C ARG A 13 -6.39 20.94 6.14
N TYR A 14 -6.22 20.96 7.45
CA TYR A 14 -7.24 20.63 8.44
C TYR A 14 -7.61 21.87 9.22
N GLY A 15 -8.88 22.00 9.62
CA GLY A 15 -9.38 23.13 10.38
C GLY A 15 -9.51 24.41 9.56
N GLU A 16 -9.97 25.48 10.20
CA GLU A 16 -10.16 26.80 9.63
C GLU A 16 -9.61 27.89 10.56
N GLY A 17 -9.34 29.08 10.00
CA GLY A 17 -8.83 30.22 10.77
C GLY A 17 -7.53 29.91 11.50
N ASP A 18 -7.41 30.36 12.74
CA ASP A 18 -6.18 30.25 13.56
C ASP A 18 -5.85 28.83 14.01
N THR A 19 -6.79 27.89 13.89
CA THR A 19 -6.58 26.45 14.23
C THR A 19 -6.20 25.62 13.00
N ALA A 20 -6.03 26.23 11.84
CA ALA A 20 -5.69 25.53 10.61
C ALA A 20 -4.29 24.94 10.65
N VAL A 21 -4.17 23.67 10.23
CA VAL A 21 -2.89 22.95 10.14
C VAL A 21 -2.70 22.46 8.71
N ASP A 22 -1.64 22.92 8.07
CA ASP A 22 -1.23 22.44 6.75
C ASP A 22 -0.39 21.15 6.93
N ALA A 23 -1.06 20.00 6.83
CA ALA A 23 -0.43 18.70 6.98
C ALA A 23 0.36 18.26 5.74
N LEU A 24 -0.07 18.69 4.53
CA LEU A 24 0.66 18.54 3.27
C LEU A 24 0.73 19.92 2.60
N LYS A 25 1.91 20.28 2.08
CA LYS A 25 2.23 21.63 1.57
C LYS A 25 2.78 21.62 0.14
N GLY A 26 2.23 20.77 -0.72
CA GLY A 26 2.68 20.62 -2.09
C GLY A 26 3.59 19.39 -2.23
N VAL A 27 3.02 18.22 -2.01
CA VAL A 27 3.74 16.94 -2.17
C VAL A 27 3.79 16.57 -3.64
N ASP A 28 5.00 16.30 -4.14
CA ASP A 28 5.28 15.73 -5.44
C ASP A 28 5.86 14.32 -5.26
N MET A 29 5.31 13.34 -5.96
CA MET A 29 5.78 11.96 -5.92
C MET A 29 5.41 11.21 -7.20
N LYS A 30 6.33 10.39 -7.70
CA LYS A 30 6.08 9.51 -8.83
C LYS A 30 6.65 8.12 -8.55
N VAL A 31 5.81 7.10 -8.65
CA VAL A 31 6.21 5.70 -8.51
C VAL A 31 5.81 4.93 -9.75
N ALA A 32 6.78 4.30 -10.38
CA ALA A 32 6.57 3.57 -11.63
C ALA A 32 5.91 2.20 -11.37
N PRO A 33 5.28 1.59 -12.39
CA PRO A 33 4.84 0.20 -12.33
C PRO A 33 6.01 -0.73 -11.99
N GLY A 34 5.79 -1.69 -11.10
CA GLY A 34 6.81 -2.64 -10.69
C GLY A 34 7.86 -2.09 -9.72
N GLU A 35 7.68 -0.86 -9.25
CA GLU A 35 8.62 -0.20 -8.35
C GLU A 35 8.14 -0.23 -6.89
N VAL A 36 9.08 -0.41 -5.96
CA VAL A 36 8.87 -0.27 -4.53
C VAL A 36 9.69 0.91 -4.02
N VAL A 37 9.03 1.90 -3.42
CA VAL A 37 9.69 3.08 -2.84
C VAL A 37 9.45 3.16 -1.33
N GLY A 38 10.46 3.64 -0.61
CA GLY A 38 10.33 4.00 0.79
C GLY A 38 9.73 5.42 0.96
N LEU A 39 8.82 5.60 1.90
CA LEU A 39 8.36 6.91 2.37
C LEU A 39 8.73 7.04 3.84
N ILE A 40 9.71 7.87 4.15
CA ILE A 40 10.25 8.03 5.49
C ILE A 40 10.13 9.48 5.98
N GLY A 41 10.16 9.65 7.28
CA GLY A 41 10.10 10.98 7.91
C GLY A 41 9.72 10.89 9.38
N PRO A 42 9.93 11.96 10.15
CA PRO A 42 9.62 12.00 11.57
C PRO A 42 8.10 11.86 11.85
N SER A 43 7.75 11.61 13.11
CA SER A 43 6.34 11.65 13.52
C SER A 43 5.75 13.05 13.26
N GLY A 44 4.50 13.09 12.79
CA GLY A 44 3.84 14.36 12.46
C GLY A 44 4.23 14.99 11.11
N SER A 45 5.16 14.41 10.34
CA SER A 45 5.60 14.99 9.05
C SER A 45 4.57 14.97 7.92
N GLY A 46 3.45 14.24 8.08
CA GLY A 46 2.40 14.14 7.07
C GLY A 46 2.26 12.76 6.40
N LYS A 47 3.09 11.75 6.72
CA LYS A 47 3.04 10.40 6.11
C LYS A 47 1.65 9.79 6.11
N SER A 48 1.03 9.67 7.28
CA SER A 48 -0.31 9.07 7.40
C SER A 48 -1.38 9.89 6.69
N THR A 49 -1.24 11.23 6.66
CA THR A 49 -2.13 12.10 5.88
C THR A 49 -1.97 11.85 4.39
N LEU A 50 -0.72 11.74 3.90
CA LEU A 50 -0.44 11.42 2.51
C LEU A 50 -1.03 10.07 2.14
N LEU A 51 -0.77 8.99 2.91
CA LEU A 51 -1.37 7.68 2.64
C LEU A 51 -2.90 7.71 2.61
N LYS A 52 -3.55 8.46 3.52
CA LYS A 52 -5.01 8.60 3.53
C LYS A 52 -5.52 9.33 2.28
N CYS A 53 -4.81 10.35 1.79
CA CYS A 53 -5.13 11.03 0.54
C CYS A 53 -4.98 10.09 -0.65
N LEU A 54 -3.82 9.40 -0.77
CA LEU A 54 -3.54 8.43 -1.83
C LEU A 54 -4.53 7.27 -1.84
N GLY A 55 -4.93 6.84 -0.65
CA GLY A 55 -5.91 5.78 -0.44
C GLY A 55 -7.36 6.22 -0.67
N ALA A 56 -7.62 7.45 -1.08
CA ALA A 56 -8.95 8.02 -1.24
C ALA A 56 -9.83 7.86 0.03
N VAL A 57 -9.20 7.89 1.21
CA VAL A 57 -9.87 7.85 2.52
C VAL A 57 -10.28 9.25 2.96
N ILE A 58 -9.42 10.24 2.67
CA ILE A 58 -9.70 11.67 2.88
C ILE A 58 -9.47 12.42 1.58
N GLU A 59 -10.23 13.49 1.38
CA GLU A 59 -10.05 14.36 0.24
C GLU A 59 -8.86 15.30 0.46
N PRO A 60 -7.91 15.42 -0.50
CA PRO A 60 -6.91 16.47 -0.51
C PRO A 60 -7.55 17.86 -0.54
N THR A 61 -6.82 18.90 -0.17
CA THR A 61 -7.30 20.29 -0.32
C THR A 61 -7.10 20.79 -1.74
N SER A 62 -5.96 20.48 -2.35
CA SER A 62 -5.66 20.81 -3.75
C SER A 62 -4.58 19.89 -4.31
N GLY A 63 -4.25 20.06 -5.59
CA GLY A 63 -3.24 19.31 -6.32
C GLY A 63 -3.85 18.28 -7.26
N ARG A 64 -3.01 17.38 -7.75
CA ARG A 64 -3.41 16.39 -8.74
C ARG A 64 -2.88 14.99 -8.40
N MET A 65 -3.67 13.96 -8.65
CA MET A 65 -3.27 12.55 -8.55
C MET A 65 -3.70 11.80 -9.80
N THR A 66 -2.75 11.08 -10.40
CA THR A 66 -2.97 10.20 -11.54
C THR A 66 -2.61 8.77 -11.15
N LEU A 67 -3.47 7.82 -11.45
CA LEU A 67 -3.27 6.39 -11.20
C LEU A 67 -3.27 5.63 -12.54
N GLY A 68 -2.09 5.17 -12.96
CA GLY A 68 -1.87 4.76 -14.34
C GLY A 68 -2.07 5.95 -15.27
N ASP A 69 -2.93 5.78 -16.27
CA ASP A 69 -3.26 6.83 -17.24
C ASP A 69 -4.49 7.68 -16.84
N GLN A 70 -5.09 7.38 -15.68
CA GLN A 70 -6.31 8.03 -15.25
C GLN A 70 -6.07 9.08 -14.16
N VAL A 71 -6.49 10.31 -14.42
CA VAL A 71 -6.58 11.34 -13.39
C VAL A 71 -7.71 10.97 -12.44
N ILE A 72 -7.37 10.71 -11.17
CA ILE A 72 -8.34 10.35 -10.13
C ILE A 72 -8.75 11.55 -9.27
N TYR A 73 -7.84 12.52 -9.11
CA TYR A 73 -8.08 13.78 -8.39
C TYR A 73 -7.40 14.94 -9.12
N ASP A 74 -8.09 16.07 -9.25
CA ASP A 74 -7.57 17.34 -9.76
C ASP A 74 -8.40 18.47 -9.16
N ASN A 75 -7.95 18.99 -8.01
CA ASN A 75 -8.68 19.95 -7.19
C ASN A 75 -10.15 19.51 -6.94
N GLY A 76 -10.34 18.24 -6.70
CA GLY A 76 -11.61 17.55 -6.53
C GLY A 76 -11.60 16.18 -7.21
N TRP A 77 -12.37 15.23 -6.68
CA TRP A 77 -12.44 13.86 -7.21
C TRP A 77 -12.98 13.85 -8.64
N LYS A 78 -12.29 13.12 -9.53
CA LYS A 78 -12.72 12.85 -10.93
C LYS A 78 -13.38 11.48 -11.07
N ILE A 79 -13.46 10.72 -9.97
CA ILE A 79 -14.04 9.39 -9.87
C ILE A 79 -15.35 9.50 -9.09
N ARG A 80 -16.42 8.87 -9.59
CA ARG A 80 -17.74 8.90 -8.95
C ARG A 80 -17.83 7.99 -7.73
N ASP A 81 -17.27 6.78 -7.85
CA ASP A 81 -17.31 5.78 -6.79
C ASP A 81 -15.90 5.55 -6.20
N LEU A 82 -15.65 6.21 -5.06
CA LEU A 82 -14.41 6.04 -4.33
C LEU A 82 -14.30 4.68 -3.63
N ARG A 83 -15.40 3.96 -3.42
CA ARG A 83 -15.37 2.60 -2.86
C ARG A 83 -14.87 1.62 -3.91
N GLU A 84 -15.35 1.74 -5.14
CA GLU A 84 -14.87 0.98 -6.28
C GLU A 84 -13.37 1.27 -6.54
N LEU A 85 -12.96 2.54 -6.53
CA LEU A 85 -11.55 2.93 -6.65
C LEU A 85 -10.68 2.23 -5.58
N ARG A 86 -11.08 2.27 -4.31
CA ARG A 86 -10.34 1.59 -3.22
C ARG A 86 -10.35 0.07 -3.34
N ARG A 87 -11.47 -0.53 -3.74
CA ARG A 87 -11.60 -1.98 -3.88
C ARG A 87 -10.73 -2.54 -5.00
N ASP A 88 -10.70 -1.84 -6.14
CA ASP A 88 -10.17 -2.39 -7.38
C ASP A 88 -8.80 -1.83 -7.77
N ARG A 89 -8.48 -0.62 -7.31
CA ARG A 89 -7.30 0.11 -7.80
C ARG A 89 -6.27 0.43 -6.70
N ILE A 90 -6.60 0.25 -5.43
CA ILE A 90 -5.71 0.57 -4.31
C ILE A 90 -5.65 -0.60 -3.35
N GLY A 91 -4.48 -1.23 -3.26
CA GLY A 91 -4.20 -2.24 -2.23
C GLY A 91 -3.73 -1.58 -0.94
N PHE A 92 -4.11 -2.15 0.20
CA PHE A 92 -3.65 -1.70 1.51
C PHE A 92 -2.99 -2.84 2.26
N VAL A 93 -1.82 -2.55 2.82
CA VAL A 93 -1.11 -3.42 3.78
C VAL A 93 -0.83 -2.56 5.01
N PHE A 94 -1.42 -2.93 6.15
CA PHE A 94 -1.28 -2.18 7.40
C PHE A 94 -0.26 -2.82 8.33
N GLN A 95 0.21 -2.07 9.30
CA GLN A 95 1.06 -2.53 10.38
C GLN A 95 0.44 -3.73 11.13
N ALA A 96 -0.83 -3.61 11.52
CA ALA A 96 -1.62 -4.73 11.99
C ALA A 96 -2.34 -5.38 10.80
N PRO A 97 -2.29 -6.71 10.62
CA PRO A 97 -2.87 -7.40 9.47
C PRO A 97 -4.38 -7.22 9.30
N TYR A 98 -5.10 -6.91 10.38
CA TYR A 98 -6.57 -6.73 10.38
C TYR A 98 -7.30 -7.82 9.60
N LEU A 99 -6.93 -9.08 9.81
CA LEU A 99 -7.66 -10.19 9.25
C LEU A 99 -9.02 -10.34 9.94
N ILE A 100 -10.03 -10.71 9.16
CA ILE A 100 -11.37 -10.92 9.66
C ILE A 100 -11.39 -12.22 10.48
N PRO A 101 -11.63 -12.17 11.79
CA PRO A 101 -11.34 -13.29 12.71
C PRO A 101 -12.23 -14.51 12.51
N PHE A 102 -13.39 -14.36 11.89
CA PHE A 102 -14.38 -15.42 11.63
C PHE A 102 -14.33 -15.94 10.17
N LEU A 103 -13.38 -15.49 9.35
CA LEU A 103 -13.09 -16.01 8.03
C LEU A 103 -11.78 -16.78 8.04
N ASP A 104 -11.72 -17.89 7.32
CA ASP A 104 -10.44 -18.59 7.10
C ASP A 104 -9.49 -17.73 6.23
N VAL A 105 -8.24 -18.20 6.11
CA VAL A 105 -7.20 -17.50 5.33
C VAL A 105 -7.62 -17.28 3.89
N THR A 106 -8.19 -18.30 3.24
CA THR A 106 -8.62 -18.19 1.84
C THR A 106 -9.74 -17.18 1.70
N ASP A 107 -10.73 -17.19 2.60
CA ASP A 107 -11.87 -16.27 2.55
C ASP A 107 -11.47 -14.83 2.91
N ASN A 108 -10.50 -14.63 3.80
CA ASN A 108 -9.92 -13.32 4.06
C ASN A 108 -9.35 -12.67 2.79
N VAL A 109 -8.71 -13.45 1.92
CA VAL A 109 -8.15 -12.96 0.66
C VAL A 109 -9.21 -12.88 -0.44
N ALA A 110 -10.08 -13.88 -0.57
CA ALA A 110 -11.10 -13.97 -1.61
C ALA A 110 -12.24 -12.93 -1.47
N LEU A 111 -12.39 -12.34 -0.29
CA LEU A 111 -13.49 -11.42 0.00
C LEU A 111 -13.53 -10.21 -0.95
N LEU A 112 -12.37 -9.59 -1.23
CA LEU A 112 -12.34 -8.39 -2.08
C LEU A 112 -12.77 -8.66 -3.53
N PRO A 113 -12.27 -9.70 -4.23
CA PRO A 113 -12.77 -10.03 -5.56
C PRO A 113 -14.25 -10.46 -5.54
N MET A 114 -14.73 -11.14 -4.49
CA MET A 114 -16.16 -11.45 -4.36
C MET A 114 -17.01 -10.19 -4.24
N LEU A 115 -16.58 -9.18 -3.49
CA LEU A 115 -17.22 -7.87 -3.41
C LEU A 115 -17.15 -7.09 -4.73
N ALA A 116 -16.17 -7.40 -5.59
CA ALA A 116 -16.08 -6.88 -6.96
C ALA A 116 -16.97 -7.64 -7.96
N GLY A 117 -17.77 -8.61 -7.51
CA GLY A 117 -18.66 -9.40 -8.36
C GLY A 117 -17.99 -10.61 -9.04
N VAL A 118 -16.76 -10.94 -8.69
CA VAL A 118 -16.09 -12.13 -9.20
C VAL A 118 -16.77 -13.38 -8.60
N PRO A 119 -17.10 -14.42 -9.42
CA PRO A 119 -17.68 -15.65 -8.91
C PRO A 119 -16.82 -16.29 -7.81
N ASN A 120 -17.46 -16.86 -6.78
CA ASN A 120 -16.78 -17.40 -5.59
C ASN A 120 -15.64 -18.37 -5.94
N ALA A 121 -15.88 -19.32 -6.86
CA ALA A 121 -14.87 -20.30 -7.26
C ALA A 121 -13.62 -19.62 -7.86
N GLU A 122 -13.78 -18.61 -8.68
CA GLU A 122 -12.69 -17.85 -9.29
C GLU A 122 -11.98 -16.95 -8.24
N ALA A 123 -12.72 -16.30 -7.36
CA ALA A 123 -12.16 -15.49 -6.27
C ALA A 123 -11.29 -16.35 -5.33
N ARG A 124 -11.77 -17.52 -4.93
CA ARG A 124 -11.01 -18.47 -4.11
C ARG A 124 -9.78 -19.02 -4.83
N LYS A 125 -9.89 -19.28 -6.13
CA LYS A 125 -8.74 -19.70 -6.94
C LYS A 125 -7.65 -18.62 -6.94
N ARG A 126 -8.00 -17.36 -7.22
CA ARG A 126 -7.05 -16.22 -7.17
C ARG A 126 -6.39 -16.10 -5.79
N ALA A 127 -7.17 -16.26 -4.73
CA ALA A 127 -6.67 -16.26 -3.37
C ALA A 127 -5.64 -17.37 -3.13
N LEU A 128 -5.94 -18.62 -3.53
CA LEU A 128 -5.04 -19.76 -3.36
C LEU A 128 -3.75 -19.60 -4.18
N ASP A 129 -3.83 -19.07 -5.40
CA ASP A 129 -2.66 -18.80 -6.24
C ASP A 129 -1.71 -17.80 -5.55
N LEU A 130 -2.25 -16.71 -4.96
CA LEU A 130 -1.47 -15.72 -4.20
C LEU A 130 -0.92 -16.31 -2.90
N LEU A 131 -1.71 -17.07 -2.15
CA LEU A 131 -1.25 -17.70 -0.92
C LEU A 131 -0.10 -18.69 -1.20
N THR A 132 -0.10 -19.33 -2.37
CA THR A 132 1.00 -20.19 -2.83
C THR A 132 2.24 -19.36 -3.14
N ALA A 133 2.10 -18.27 -3.90
CA ALA A 133 3.20 -17.37 -4.23
C ALA A 133 3.84 -16.71 -3.00
N LEU A 134 3.06 -16.55 -1.92
CA LEU A 134 3.49 -15.97 -0.64
C LEU A 134 3.90 -17.01 0.41
N ASP A 135 4.03 -18.28 0.02
CA ASP A 135 4.42 -19.39 0.90
C ASP A 135 3.58 -19.49 2.19
N VAL A 136 2.26 -19.35 2.05
CA VAL A 136 1.29 -19.47 3.16
C VAL A 136 0.07 -20.32 2.80
N HIS A 137 0.11 -20.98 1.63
CA HIS A 137 -0.97 -21.86 1.16
C HIS A 137 -1.27 -23.03 2.15
N HIS A 138 -0.26 -23.54 2.85
CA HIS A 138 -0.43 -24.59 3.87
C HIS A 138 -1.37 -24.18 5.02
N ARG A 139 -1.65 -22.88 5.16
CA ARG A 139 -2.60 -22.29 6.12
C ARG A 139 -3.95 -21.90 5.52
N ALA A 140 -4.24 -22.28 4.27
CA ALA A 140 -5.42 -21.83 3.53
C ALA A 140 -6.75 -21.99 4.28
N LYS A 141 -6.89 -23.04 5.10
CA LYS A 141 -8.09 -23.32 5.90
C LYS A 141 -7.97 -22.91 7.37
N ALA A 142 -6.84 -22.32 7.78
CA ALA A 142 -6.64 -21.89 9.16
C ALA A 142 -7.41 -20.61 9.45
N MET A 143 -7.77 -20.41 10.71
CA MET A 143 -8.33 -19.16 11.19
C MET A 143 -7.18 -18.18 11.55
N PRO A 144 -7.40 -16.87 11.49
CA PRO A 144 -6.37 -15.88 11.82
C PRO A 144 -5.67 -16.10 13.17
N SER A 145 -6.40 -16.55 14.18
CA SER A 145 -5.86 -16.84 15.51
C SER A 145 -4.86 -18.00 15.57
N GLN A 146 -4.80 -18.83 14.52
CA GLN A 146 -3.91 -19.99 14.40
C GLN A 146 -2.61 -19.65 13.65
N LEU A 147 -2.46 -18.40 13.20
CA LEU A 147 -1.33 -17.95 12.39
C LEU A 147 -0.28 -17.24 13.25
N SER A 148 0.98 -17.44 12.92
CA SER A 148 2.07 -16.57 13.39
C SER A 148 1.94 -15.16 12.81
N GLY A 149 2.57 -14.15 13.45
CA GLY A 149 2.53 -12.77 12.94
C GLY A 149 3.01 -12.63 11.49
N GLY A 150 4.07 -13.35 11.11
CA GLY A 150 4.57 -13.37 9.72
C GLY A 150 3.59 -14.01 8.73
N GLU A 151 2.89 -15.10 9.13
CA GLU A 151 1.85 -15.71 8.31
C GLU A 151 0.67 -14.75 8.12
N GLN A 152 0.22 -14.09 9.20
CA GLN A 152 -0.84 -13.09 9.13
C GLN A 152 -0.48 -11.94 8.19
N GLN A 153 0.77 -11.47 8.24
CA GLN A 153 1.24 -10.39 7.36
C GLN A 153 1.27 -10.83 5.89
N ARG A 154 1.72 -12.04 5.58
CA ARG A 154 1.66 -12.58 4.21
C ARG A 154 0.22 -12.70 3.69
N VAL A 155 -0.71 -13.11 4.54
CA VAL A 155 -2.15 -13.12 4.20
C VAL A 155 -2.67 -11.71 3.93
N ALA A 156 -2.28 -10.71 4.73
CA ALA A 156 -2.65 -9.32 4.50
C ALA A 156 -2.09 -8.77 3.19
N ILE A 157 -0.86 -9.15 2.82
CA ILE A 157 -0.25 -8.81 1.52
C ILE A 157 -1.04 -9.48 0.38
N ALA A 158 -1.38 -10.78 0.50
CA ALA A 158 -2.21 -11.47 -0.48
C ALA A 158 -3.55 -10.76 -0.69
N ARG A 159 -4.21 -10.36 0.39
CA ARG A 159 -5.46 -9.60 0.35
C ARG A 159 -5.31 -8.25 -0.37
N GLY A 160 -4.20 -7.54 -0.13
CA GLY A 160 -3.91 -6.27 -0.81
C GLY A 160 -3.67 -6.43 -2.31
N LEU A 161 -3.19 -7.59 -2.77
CA LEU A 161 -2.82 -7.89 -4.16
C LEU A 161 -3.91 -8.57 -4.98
N VAL A 162 -4.94 -9.17 -4.35
CA VAL A 162 -5.85 -10.12 -5.00
C VAL A 162 -6.63 -9.53 -6.19
N ASN A 163 -6.93 -8.24 -6.16
CA ASN A 163 -7.54 -7.52 -7.28
C ASN A 163 -6.52 -6.94 -8.27
N ARG A 164 -5.22 -7.24 -8.10
CA ARG A 164 -4.11 -6.73 -8.93
C ARG A 164 -4.14 -5.21 -9.06
N PRO A 165 -4.15 -4.48 -7.95
CA PRO A 165 -4.24 -3.03 -7.99
C PRO A 165 -2.99 -2.41 -8.60
N PRO A 166 -3.11 -1.29 -9.35
CA PRO A 166 -1.95 -0.57 -9.91
C PRO A 166 -1.08 0.08 -8.83
N VAL A 167 -1.61 0.26 -7.59
CA VAL A 167 -0.83 0.79 -6.45
C VAL A 167 -1.15 0.04 -5.16
N ILE A 168 -0.12 -0.17 -4.34
CA ILE A 168 -0.25 -0.63 -2.95
C ILE A 168 0.35 0.41 -2.01
N LEU A 169 -0.39 0.67 -0.95
CA LEU A 169 0.00 1.54 0.16
C LEU A 169 0.27 0.65 1.39
N ALA A 170 1.54 0.54 1.78
CA ALA A 170 1.97 -0.26 2.91
C ALA A 170 2.39 0.66 4.06
N ASP A 171 1.63 0.65 5.14
CA ASP A 171 1.88 1.46 6.34
C ASP A 171 2.55 0.59 7.40
N GLU A 172 3.85 0.79 7.61
CA GLU A 172 4.69 0.05 8.57
C GLU A 172 4.51 -1.49 8.48
N PRO A 173 4.61 -2.09 7.28
CA PRO A 173 4.23 -3.50 7.07
C PRO A 173 5.13 -4.49 7.80
N THR A 174 6.25 -4.05 8.34
CA THR A 174 7.27 -4.88 9.00
C THR A 174 7.39 -4.61 10.50
N ALA A 175 6.71 -3.59 11.05
CA ALA A 175 6.87 -3.17 12.43
C ALA A 175 6.71 -4.28 13.49
N PRO A 176 5.80 -5.26 13.34
CA PRO A 176 5.66 -6.34 14.33
C PRO A 176 6.66 -7.50 14.14
N LEU A 177 7.62 -7.36 13.20
CA LEU A 177 8.50 -8.46 12.78
C LEU A 177 9.94 -8.25 13.24
N ASP A 178 10.66 -9.36 13.48
CA ASP A 178 12.10 -9.33 13.60
C ASP A 178 12.78 -9.00 12.26
N SER A 179 14.08 -8.72 12.29
CA SER A 179 14.83 -8.24 11.13
C SER A 179 14.82 -9.20 9.94
N GLU A 180 14.90 -10.51 10.18
CA GLU A 180 14.93 -11.51 9.12
C GLU A 180 13.57 -11.59 8.42
N ARG A 181 12.49 -11.62 9.20
CA ARG A 181 11.12 -11.62 8.68
C ARG A 181 10.75 -10.31 8.01
N ALA A 182 11.23 -9.17 8.52
CA ALA A 182 11.04 -7.86 7.91
C ALA A 182 11.66 -7.83 6.49
N LEU A 183 12.91 -8.27 6.35
CA LEU A 183 13.57 -8.36 5.05
C LEU A 183 12.85 -9.34 4.10
N ALA A 184 12.36 -10.47 4.61
CA ALA A 184 11.57 -11.41 3.80
C ALA A 184 10.27 -10.77 3.26
N VAL A 185 9.56 -9.98 4.08
CA VAL A 185 8.38 -9.23 3.63
C VAL A 185 8.73 -8.23 2.53
N ILE A 186 9.83 -7.47 2.68
CA ILE A 186 10.23 -6.52 1.65
C ILE A 186 10.65 -7.21 0.34
N ARG A 187 11.31 -8.37 0.41
CA ARG A 187 11.57 -9.19 -0.79
C ARG A 187 10.28 -9.60 -1.48
N ILE A 188 9.33 -10.13 -0.73
CA ILE A 188 8.00 -10.48 -1.24
C ILE A 188 7.33 -9.28 -1.93
N LEU A 189 7.33 -8.10 -1.31
CA LEU A 189 6.74 -6.89 -1.91
C LEU A 189 7.45 -6.52 -3.22
N ASN A 190 8.78 -6.60 -3.29
CA ASN A 190 9.54 -6.35 -4.53
C ASN A 190 9.21 -7.36 -5.63
N ASP A 191 9.14 -8.65 -5.30
CA ASP A 191 8.80 -9.70 -6.26
C ASP A 191 7.37 -9.52 -6.79
N MET A 192 6.42 -9.23 -5.91
CA MET A 192 5.03 -8.97 -6.27
C MET A 192 4.87 -7.69 -7.09
N ALA A 193 5.61 -6.62 -6.74
CA ALA A 193 5.62 -5.39 -7.53
C ALA A 193 6.00 -5.66 -8.98
N ARG A 194 7.11 -6.38 -9.19
CA ARG A 194 7.60 -6.75 -10.53
C ARG A 194 6.64 -7.69 -11.27
N GLN A 195 6.14 -8.73 -10.58
CA GLN A 195 5.28 -9.75 -11.18
C GLN A 195 3.93 -9.19 -11.63
N PHE A 196 3.36 -8.24 -10.89
CA PHE A 196 2.04 -7.68 -11.15
C PHE A 196 2.07 -6.25 -11.72
N GLU A 197 3.28 -5.71 -11.99
CA GLU A 197 3.46 -4.32 -12.45
C GLU A 197 2.75 -3.30 -11.52
N THR A 198 2.77 -3.57 -10.21
CA THR A 198 2.16 -2.74 -9.18
C THR A 198 3.18 -1.77 -8.60
N ALA A 199 2.85 -0.49 -8.47
CA ALA A 199 3.64 0.47 -7.70
C ALA A 199 3.40 0.26 -6.20
N ILE A 200 4.44 0.20 -5.38
CA ILE A 200 4.30 0.00 -3.93
C ILE A 200 4.99 1.14 -3.18
N ILE A 201 4.24 1.80 -2.30
CA ILE A 201 4.75 2.82 -1.38
C ILE A 201 4.78 2.21 0.01
N VAL A 202 5.98 2.10 0.59
CA VAL A 202 6.19 1.55 1.94
C VAL A 202 6.54 2.69 2.89
N VAL A 203 5.63 3.01 3.79
CA VAL A 203 5.94 3.89 4.93
C VAL A 203 6.68 3.08 5.97
N THR A 204 7.83 3.56 6.40
CA THR A 204 8.60 2.92 7.45
C THR A 204 9.53 3.89 8.17
N HIS A 205 9.91 3.52 9.38
CA HIS A 205 11.00 4.13 10.15
C HIS A 205 12.06 3.08 10.55
N ASP A 206 11.93 1.84 10.06
CA ASP A 206 12.86 0.76 10.37
C ASP A 206 14.15 0.91 9.55
N GLU A 207 15.23 1.33 10.24
CA GLU A 207 16.56 1.53 9.67
C GLU A 207 17.13 0.26 8.98
N LYS A 208 16.61 -0.93 9.30
CA LYS A 208 17.08 -2.19 8.73
C LYS A 208 16.57 -2.42 7.31
N ILE A 209 15.37 -1.93 6.99
CA ILE A 209 14.79 -2.08 5.66
C ILE A 209 15.00 -0.86 4.77
N ILE A 210 15.27 0.32 5.33
CA ILE A 210 15.53 1.54 4.54
C ILE A 210 16.61 1.33 3.48
N PRO A 211 17.77 0.70 3.77
CA PRO A 211 18.81 0.48 2.76
C PRO A 211 18.40 -0.45 1.60
N THR A 212 17.27 -1.13 1.70
CA THR A 212 16.78 -2.02 0.64
C THR A 212 16.07 -1.27 -0.48
N PHE A 213 15.59 -0.05 -0.24
CA PHE A 213 14.92 0.75 -1.26
C PHE A 213 15.92 1.36 -2.23
N LYS A 214 15.59 1.35 -3.53
CA LYS A 214 16.37 2.04 -4.58
C LYS A 214 16.02 3.53 -4.68
N ARG A 215 14.82 3.89 -4.24
CA ARG A 215 14.32 5.27 -4.19
C ARG A 215 13.58 5.48 -2.89
N ILE A 216 13.81 6.62 -2.29
CA ILE A 216 13.25 7.00 -0.99
C ILE A 216 12.67 8.41 -1.13
N TYR A 217 11.47 8.59 -0.65
CA TYR A 217 10.86 9.89 -0.44
C TYR A 217 10.93 10.25 1.04
N HIS A 218 11.63 11.33 1.34
CA HIS A 218 11.63 11.94 2.67
C HIS A 218 10.49 12.94 2.75
N ILE A 219 9.58 12.75 3.69
CA ILE A 219 8.57 13.76 3.97
C ILE A 219 8.92 14.50 5.27
N ARG A 220 9.04 15.82 5.18
CA ARG A 220 9.31 16.70 6.30
C ARG A 220 8.44 17.95 6.19
N ASP A 221 7.78 18.31 7.29
CA ASP A 221 6.91 19.49 7.36
C ASP A 221 5.89 19.59 6.22
N GLY A 222 5.38 18.44 5.75
CA GLY A 222 4.38 18.32 4.71
C GLY A 222 4.88 18.46 3.27
N VAL A 223 6.21 18.42 3.06
CA VAL A 223 6.85 18.46 1.73
C VAL A 223 7.69 17.21 1.53
N THR A 224 7.75 16.69 0.30
CA THR A 224 8.55 15.52 -0.08
C THR A 224 9.83 15.90 -0.78
N HIS A 225 10.90 15.16 -0.50
CA HIS A 225 12.17 15.20 -1.22
C HIS A 225 12.56 13.78 -1.62
N GLU A 226 12.91 13.58 -2.89
CA GLU A 226 13.37 12.30 -3.39
C GLU A 226 14.86 12.14 -3.19
N GLU A 227 15.29 10.93 -2.79
CA GLU A 227 16.67 10.53 -2.65
C GLU A 227 16.88 9.16 -3.28
N ALA A 228 18.03 8.97 -3.93
CA ALA A 228 18.46 7.66 -4.38
C ALA A 228 18.88 6.82 -3.17
N GLY A 229 18.27 5.65 -3.02
CA GLY A 229 18.64 4.69 -1.97
C GLY A 229 19.65 3.66 -2.45
N ASP A 230 20.21 2.89 -1.51
CA ASP A 230 21.28 1.91 -1.79
C ASP A 230 20.77 0.68 -2.58
N GLY A 231 19.51 0.28 -2.42
CA GLY A 231 18.95 -0.92 -3.05
C GLY A 231 19.59 -2.23 -2.62
N ARG A 232 20.19 -2.28 -1.41
CA ARG A 232 20.93 -3.45 -0.93
C ARG A 232 20.06 -4.69 -0.79
N GLY A 233 20.59 -5.83 -1.23
CA GLY A 233 19.94 -7.14 -1.03
C GLY A 233 18.92 -7.54 -2.09
N PHE A 234 18.84 -6.81 -3.22
CA PHE A 234 17.95 -7.08 -4.35
C PHE A 234 18.68 -7.06 -5.71
N GLU A 235 19.96 -7.40 -5.71
CA GLU A 235 20.76 -7.63 -6.92
C GLU A 235 20.43 -8.97 -7.56
#